data_41dffd8d38f6d54a064fe05fef71f166
#
_entry.id   41dffd8d38f6d54a064fe05fef71f166
#
_cell.length_a   1.000
_cell.length_b   1.000
_cell.length_c   1.000
_cell.angle_alpha   90.00
_cell.angle_beta   90.00
_cell.angle_gamma   90.00
#
_symmetry.space_group_name_H-M   'P 1'
#
loop_
_entity.id
_entity.type
_entity.pdbx_description
1 polymer ?
#
loop_
_entity_poly.entity_id
_entity_poly.type
_entity_poly.pdbx_seq_one_letter_code
_entity_poly.pdbx_strand_id
1 'polypeptide(L)'
;MGGGTLVRFSWVGLFSMVVAFLGGEASAQVTGRIVGPGATRLEIAVSPLADGGGAKEAGARFAEVLSRNLKLSGYFSVLDPKAYLEGPTPVDPAQINFANWTVIGAKALVKGTVSQSGGSLAVEVRLYDVGQNMQIGGERYTGSPELVPRMARRFADKIMEYLTGELGPFDSRIAFASRRGGRAKEILVMSVDGYDVMTVTNNRTINLAPSWSPDAGSILFTSFMDGNASLYRADVPPRSVQKLSSSHGLNLGGRWSPDGKWIAISLERGGNSDLFLLDGSGRVQRQLTNGAEIDVSPTWSPDGRQIAFVSSRTGTPQVYVMGADGSSPRRITFQGGYNTSPCWSPKGDLIAYVGREQGFNVFTLNLKTNQVRQITSGGNNEDPSFSPDGRYLVFSSTRVGKPALFLADTTGEHQVQLTTSGGDDTSPSWSPRLP
;
A
#
# COMPACT_ATOMS: atom_id res chain seq x y z
N MET A 1 -61.53 -59.95 5.13
CA MET A 1 -62.37 -60.10 6.35
C MET A 1 -61.57 -59.57 7.52
N GLY A 2 -62.14 -58.63 8.30
CA GLY A 2 -61.64 -58.06 9.55
C GLY A 2 -60.56 -57.01 9.40
N GLY A 3 -60.76 -55.78 9.55
CA GLY A 3 -61.60 -54.99 10.45
C GLY A 3 -60.83 -54.72 11.75
N GLY A 4 -60.08 -53.67 11.87
CA GLY A 4 -59.34 -53.34 13.08
C GLY A 4 -59.10 -51.86 13.24
N THR A 5 -59.79 -51.31 14.15
CA THR A 5 -60.10 -49.93 14.51
C THR A 5 -58.89 -49.10 14.99
N LEU A 6 -58.86 -47.85 14.61
CA LEU A 6 -57.92 -46.73 15.11
C LEU A 6 -58.26 -46.43 16.60
N VAL A 7 -57.23 -46.33 17.42
CA VAL A 7 -57.31 -45.66 18.72
C VAL A 7 -56.23 -44.52 18.71
N ARG A 8 -56.69 -43.26 18.80
CA ARG A 8 -55.89 -42.07 19.04
C ARG A 8 -55.59 -42.00 20.54
N PHE A 9 -54.30 -41.82 20.86
CA PHE A 9 -53.87 -41.31 22.17
C PHE A 9 -53.16 -39.94 21.99
N SER A 10 -53.79 -38.96 22.61
CA SER A 10 -53.20 -37.60 22.80
C SER A 10 -52.21 -37.66 23.94
N TRP A 11 -50.98 -37.17 23.70
CA TRP A 11 -50.06 -36.82 24.77
C TRP A 11 -49.74 -35.29 24.67
N VAL A 12 -50.19 -34.60 25.72
CA VAL A 12 -49.83 -33.23 26.04
C VAL A 12 -48.46 -33.28 26.72
N GLY A 13 -47.43 -32.84 26.03
CA GLY A 13 -46.09 -32.69 26.58
C GLY A 13 -45.78 -31.21 26.84
N LEU A 14 -45.60 -30.84 28.11
CA LEU A 14 -45.08 -29.55 28.55
C LEU A 14 -43.71 -29.27 27.90
N PHE A 15 -43.62 -28.23 27.11
CA PHE A 15 -42.33 -27.66 26.68
C PHE A 15 -41.88 -26.61 27.69
N SER A 16 -40.90 -26.98 28.52
CA SER A 16 -40.13 -26.00 29.32
C SER A 16 -39.24 -25.20 28.39
N MET A 17 -39.55 -23.91 28.23
CA MET A 17 -38.77 -22.95 27.46
C MET A 17 -37.53 -22.54 28.29
N VAL A 18 -36.39 -23.15 28.01
CA VAL A 18 -35.08 -22.66 28.50
C VAL A 18 -34.69 -21.49 27.64
N VAL A 19 -34.84 -20.27 28.16
CA VAL A 19 -34.28 -19.05 27.55
C VAL A 19 -32.80 -19.06 27.85
N ALA A 20 -31.98 -19.48 26.89
CA ALA A 20 -30.55 -19.27 26.92
C ALA A 20 -30.28 -17.81 26.55
N PHE A 21 -29.88 -16.98 27.50
CA PHE A 21 -29.27 -15.69 27.25
C PHE A 21 -27.89 -15.94 26.60
N LEU A 22 -27.83 -15.93 25.28
CA LEU A 22 -26.59 -15.71 24.55
C LEU A 22 -26.27 -14.23 24.67
N GLY A 23 -25.37 -13.88 25.58
CA GLY A 23 -24.72 -12.59 25.61
C GLY A 23 -23.88 -12.43 24.33
N GLY A 24 -24.46 -11.91 23.26
CA GLY A 24 -23.75 -11.39 22.12
C GLY A 24 -23.13 -10.06 22.53
N GLU A 25 -21.82 -9.99 22.58
CA GLU A 25 -21.12 -8.71 22.57
C GLU A 25 -21.54 -7.97 21.28
N ALA A 26 -22.41 -6.98 21.43
CA ALA A 26 -22.73 -6.07 20.34
C ALA A 26 -21.49 -5.23 20.11
N SER A 27 -20.68 -5.57 19.10
CA SER A 27 -19.68 -4.67 18.58
C SER A 27 -20.42 -3.41 18.10
N ALA A 28 -20.15 -2.28 18.72
CA ALA A 28 -20.68 -0.99 18.31
C ALA A 28 -20.17 -0.69 16.91
N GLN A 29 -21.00 -0.94 15.89
CA GLN A 29 -20.74 -0.51 14.53
C GLN A 29 -21.12 0.96 14.42
N VAL A 30 -20.15 1.80 14.03
CA VAL A 30 -20.44 3.14 13.48
C VAL A 30 -21.52 2.96 12.40
N THR A 31 -22.68 3.58 12.57
CA THR A 31 -23.81 3.50 11.62
C THR A 31 -23.59 4.35 10.37
N GLY A 32 -22.36 4.44 9.89
CA GLY A 32 -21.96 4.95 8.59
C GLY A 32 -20.98 3.98 8.00
N ARG A 33 -21.47 3.00 7.22
CA ARG A 33 -20.59 2.11 6.46
C ARG A 33 -19.80 2.97 5.48
N ILE A 34 -18.50 3.13 5.71
CA ILE A 34 -17.61 3.80 4.75
C ILE A 34 -17.53 2.88 3.52
N VAL A 35 -18.24 3.27 2.46
CA VAL A 35 -18.33 2.49 1.22
C VAL A 35 -17.32 3.05 0.23
N GLY A 36 -16.04 2.73 0.42
CA GLY A 36 -14.99 3.01 -0.55
C GLY A 36 -14.63 4.49 -0.78
N PRO A 37 -13.45 4.76 -1.37
CA PRO A 37 -13.07 6.09 -1.85
C PRO A 37 -13.99 6.50 -3.01
N GLY A 38 -14.46 7.76 -3.02
CA GLY A 38 -15.44 8.26 -4.00
C GLY A 38 -16.88 8.33 -3.50
N ALA A 39 -17.24 7.59 -2.41
CA ALA A 39 -18.49 7.77 -1.67
C ALA A 39 -18.42 9.00 -0.75
N THR A 40 -19.50 9.30 -0.02
CA THR A 40 -19.51 10.37 0.99
C THR A 40 -18.38 10.13 1.99
N ARG A 41 -17.41 11.06 2.02
CA ARG A 41 -16.27 10.99 2.96
C ARG A 41 -16.76 11.22 4.39
N LEU A 42 -16.18 10.47 5.35
CA LEU A 42 -16.50 10.65 6.76
C LEU A 42 -15.82 11.91 7.31
N GLU A 43 -16.60 12.85 7.86
CA GLU A 43 -16.09 14.03 8.54
C GLU A 43 -15.42 13.63 9.86
N ILE A 44 -14.10 13.83 9.94
CA ILE A 44 -13.29 13.51 11.12
C ILE A 44 -12.57 14.74 11.65
N ALA A 45 -12.63 14.95 12.95
CA ALA A 45 -11.82 15.93 13.66
C ALA A 45 -10.60 15.25 14.26
N VAL A 46 -9.42 15.85 14.08
CA VAL A 46 -8.16 15.39 14.66
C VAL A 46 -7.62 16.52 15.55
N SER A 47 -7.90 16.43 16.84
CA SER A 47 -7.40 17.41 17.83
C SER A 47 -5.89 17.21 18.04
N PRO A 48 -5.09 18.29 18.19
CA PRO A 48 -3.76 18.15 18.78
C PRO A 48 -3.84 17.39 20.10
N LEU A 49 -2.83 16.57 20.39
CA LEU A 49 -2.82 15.81 21.65
C LEU A 49 -2.58 16.74 22.82
N ALA A 50 -3.27 16.48 23.94
CA ALA A 50 -3.06 17.22 25.18
C ALA A 50 -1.65 16.99 25.72
N ASP A 51 -1.01 18.06 26.22
CA ASP A 51 0.32 17.99 26.83
C ASP A 51 0.22 17.47 28.27
N GLY A 52 0.66 16.22 28.46
CA GLY A 52 0.75 15.57 29.77
C GLY A 52 2.09 15.84 30.49
N GLY A 53 2.97 16.67 29.91
CA GLY A 53 4.26 17.04 30.48
C GLY A 53 5.35 17.27 29.44
N GLY A 54 5.52 18.51 28.94
CA GLY A 54 6.66 18.98 28.16
C GLY A 54 6.75 18.45 26.72
N ALA A 55 5.66 17.94 26.12
CA ALA A 55 5.63 17.31 24.81
C ALA A 55 4.63 17.94 23.82
N LYS A 56 4.27 19.21 24.01
CA LYS A 56 3.25 19.93 23.20
C LYS A 56 3.53 19.86 21.70
N GLU A 57 4.79 20.04 21.28
CA GLU A 57 5.18 20.00 19.87
C GLU A 57 4.99 18.61 19.26
N ALA A 58 5.30 17.56 20.03
CA ALA A 58 5.08 16.19 19.61
C ALA A 58 3.58 15.90 19.42
N GLY A 59 2.71 16.41 20.29
CA GLY A 59 1.26 16.28 20.14
C GLY A 59 0.70 16.98 18.91
N ALA A 60 1.20 18.17 18.59
CA ALA A 60 0.83 18.89 17.38
C ALA A 60 1.33 18.15 16.12
N ARG A 61 2.57 17.67 16.14
CA ARG A 61 3.17 16.89 15.04
C ARG A 61 2.42 15.60 14.78
N PHE A 62 2.01 14.88 15.83
CA PHE A 62 1.18 13.68 15.70
C PHE A 62 -0.12 13.99 14.95
N ALA A 63 -0.86 15.00 15.37
CA ALA A 63 -2.13 15.38 14.76
C ALA A 63 -1.96 15.81 13.29
N GLU A 64 -0.90 16.56 12.97
CA GLU A 64 -0.56 16.95 11.58
C GLU A 64 -0.35 15.75 10.68
N VAL A 65 0.53 14.80 11.09
CA VAL A 65 0.85 13.60 10.31
C VAL A 65 -0.38 12.70 10.16
N LEU A 66 -1.14 12.51 11.25
CA LEU A 66 -2.38 11.74 11.22
C LEU A 66 -3.37 12.33 10.22
N SER A 67 -3.64 13.65 10.34
CA SER A 67 -4.57 14.37 9.46
C SER A 67 -4.19 14.24 7.98
N ARG A 68 -2.89 14.32 7.68
CA ARG A 68 -2.37 14.19 6.32
C ARG A 68 -2.61 12.79 5.75
N ASN A 69 -2.35 11.73 6.52
CA ASN A 69 -2.57 10.36 6.08
C ASN A 69 -4.06 10.03 5.93
N LEU A 70 -4.92 10.52 6.81
CA LEU A 70 -6.37 10.37 6.68
C LEU A 70 -6.91 11.08 5.43
N LYS A 71 -6.45 12.30 5.12
CA LYS A 71 -6.79 13.00 3.86
C LYS A 71 -6.32 12.21 2.64
N LEU A 72 -5.09 11.67 2.70
CA LEU A 72 -4.49 10.88 1.60
C LEU A 72 -5.32 9.63 1.28
N SER A 73 -5.96 9.03 2.27
CA SER A 73 -6.78 7.83 2.07
C SER A 73 -7.97 8.01 1.13
N GLY A 74 -8.52 9.24 1.02
CA GLY A 74 -9.76 9.52 0.28
C GLY A 74 -11.04 9.12 1.03
N TYR A 75 -10.95 8.45 2.18
CA TYR A 75 -12.11 8.03 2.99
C TYR A 75 -12.60 9.12 3.94
N PHE A 76 -11.75 10.09 4.28
CA PHE A 76 -12.04 11.08 5.29
C PHE A 76 -12.01 12.51 4.76
N SER A 77 -12.93 13.32 5.28
CA SER A 77 -12.91 14.78 5.23
C SER A 77 -12.40 15.27 6.58
N VAL A 78 -11.12 15.61 6.67
CA VAL A 78 -10.52 16.09 7.94
C VAL A 78 -10.88 17.56 8.13
N LEU A 79 -11.60 17.87 9.21
CA LEU A 79 -12.06 19.20 9.54
C LEU A 79 -10.88 20.15 9.86
N ASP A 80 -11.04 21.44 9.51
CA ASP A 80 -10.04 22.47 9.80
C ASP A 80 -9.93 22.68 11.32
N PRO A 81 -8.75 22.55 11.94
CA PRO A 81 -8.56 22.82 13.36
C PRO A 81 -9.00 24.23 13.82
N LYS A 82 -9.07 25.21 12.90
CA LYS A 82 -9.57 26.54 13.21
C LYS A 82 -11.06 26.59 13.55
N ALA A 83 -11.81 25.56 13.14
CA ALA A 83 -13.23 25.45 13.44
C ALA A 83 -13.50 24.80 14.82
N TYR A 84 -12.49 24.29 15.50
CA TYR A 84 -12.66 23.57 16.75
C TYR A 84 -13.07 24.53 17.88
N LEU A 85 -14.16 24.19 18.55
CA LEU A 85 -14.70 24.95 19.69
C LEU A 85 -14.09 24.51 21.02
N GLU A 86 -13.29 23.45 21.01
CA GLU A 86 -12.65 22.85 22.17
C GLU A 86 -11.17 22.61 21.90
N GLY A 87 -10.32 22.95 22.84
CA GLY A 87 -8.88 22.71 22.77
C GLY A 87 -8.48 21.26 23.03
N PRO A 88 -7.16 20.98 23.08
CA PRO A 88 -6.65 19.69 23.48
C PRO A 88 -7.10 19.33 24.89
N THR A 89 -7.81 18.21 25.05
CA THR A 89 -8.24 17.65 26.35
C THR A 89 -7.77 16.21 26.44
N PRO A 90 -7.59 15.66 27.65
CA PRO A 90 -7.25 14.27 27.86
C PRO A 90 -8.24 13.30 27.20
N VAL A 91 -7.89 12.02 27.17
CA VAL A 91 -8.67 10.95 26.52
C VAL A 91 -9.92 10.52 27.26
N ASP A 92 -10.18 11.04 28.46
CA ASP A 92 -11.37 10.69 29.25
C ASP A 92 -12.65 11.17 28.56
N PRO A 93 -13.58 10.28 28.16
CA PRO A 93 -14.83 10.67 27.50
C PRO A 93 -15.67 11.65 28.34
N ALA A 94 -15.59 11.58 29.69
CA ALA A 94 -16.32 12.47 30.58
C ALA A 94 -15.87 13.95 30.49
N GLN A 95 -14.67 14.18 29.96
CA GLN A 95 -14.09 15.52 29.79
C GLN A 95 -14.28 16.07 28.35
N ILE A 96 -14.91 15.29 27.46
CA ILE A 96 -15.14 15.67 26.07
C ILE A 96 -16.56 16.25 25.96
N ASN A 97 -16.67 17.51 25.50
CA ASN A 97 -17.97 18.08 25.16
C ASN A 97 -18.36 17.69 23.69
N PHE A 98 -18.97 16.53 23.52
CA PHE A 98 -19.35 16.03 22.19
C PHE A 98 -20.28 16.97 21.41
N ALA A 99 -21.08 17.80 22.09
CA ALA A 99 -21.92 18.79 21.42
C ALA A 99 -21.10 19.81 20.61
N ASN A 100 -19.93 20.23 21.10
CA ASN A 100 -19.04 21.13 20.38
C ASN A 100 -18.55 20.53 19.05
N TRP A 101 -18.33 19.21 19.03
CA TRP A 101 -17.89 18.48 17.83
C TRP A 101 -19.03 18.22 16.87
N THR A 102 -20.24 17.94 17.38
CA THR A 102 -21.45 17.81 16.57
C THR A 102 -21.79 19.08 15.80
N VAL A 103 -21.69 20.25 16.46
CA VAL A 103 -21.99 21.56 15.87
C VAL A 103 -21.11 21.86 14.64
N ILE A 104 -19.83 21.45 14.68
CA ILE A 104 -18.90 21.62 13.56
C ILE A 104 -18.99 20.50 12.50
N GLY A 105 -19.92 19.55 12.66
CA GLY A 105 -20.21 18.49 11.70
C GLY A 105 -19.33 17.26 11.84
N ALA A 106 -18.49 17.13 12.90
CA ALA A 106 -17.67 15.93 13.09
C ALA A 106 -18.57 14.69 13.32
N LYS A 107 -18.27 13.61 12.62
CA LYS A 107 -18.84 12.28 12.85
C LYS A 107 -17.90 11.41 13.68
N ALA A 108 -16.61 11.57 13.46
CA ALA A 108 -15.56 10.91 14.21
C ALA A 108 -14.62 11.96 14.83
N LEU A 109 -14.04 11.63 15.98
CA LEU A 109 -13.13 12.52 16.71
C LEU A 109 -11.92 11.74 17.20
N VAL A 110 -10.72 12.28 16.94
CA VAL A 110 -9.48 11.79 17.54
C VAL A 110 -9.06 12.75 18.64
N LYS A 111 -8.85 12.20 19.85
CA LYS A 111 -8.21 12.89 20.98
C LYS A 111 -7.11 12.04 21.58
N GLY A 112 -6.21 12.67 22.31
CA GLY A 112 -5.12 11.95 22.91
C GLY A 112 -4.33 12.82 23.89
N THR A 113 -3.39 12.15 24.57
CA THR A 113 -2.42 12.78 25.48
C THR A 113 -1.02 12.34 25.08
N VAL A 114 -0.08 13.24 25.13
CA VAL A 114 1.35 12.95 24.97
C VAL A 114 2.09 13.42 26.21
N SER A 115 2.97 12.59 26.74
CA SER A 115 3.84 12.92 27.86
C SER A 115 5.28 12.50 27.57
N GLN A 116 6.24 13.22 28.16
CA GLN A 116 7.66 12.92 28.01
C GLN A 116 8.27 12.58 29.36
N SER A 117 9.06 11.51 29.42
CA SER A 117 9.82 11.12 30.60
C SER A 117 11.14 10.51 30.18
N GLY A 118 12.26 11.01 30.70
CA GLY A 118 13.58 10.43 30.46
C GLY A 118 14.01 10.31 28.98
N GLY A 119 13.59 11.24 28.12
CA GLY A 119 13.90 11.19 26.68
C GLY A 119 12.96 10.30 25.84
N SER A 120 12.02 9.60 26.46
CA SER A 120 10.99 8.80 25.79
C SER A 120 9.64 9.50 25.86
N LEU A 121 8.84 9.36 24.78
CA LEU A 121 7.45 9.81 24.74
C LEU A 121 6.51 8.62 24.99
N ALA A 122 5.41 8.92 25.70
CA ALA A 122 4.22 8.08 25.74
C ALA A 122 3.07 8.83 25.08
N VAL A 123 2.48 8.22 24.05
CA VAL A 123 1.32 8.74 23.32
C VAL A 123 0.15 7.81 23.58
N GLU A 124 -0.92 8.35 24.17
CA GLU A 124 -2.21 7.65 24.27
C GLU A 124 -3.21 8.37 23.38
N VAL A 125 -3.85 7.65 22.47
CA VAL A 125 -4.74 8.23 21.46
C VAL A 125 -5.97 7.37 21.28
N ARG A 126 -7.14 8.00 21.09
CA ARG A 126 -8.43 7.33 20.97
C ARG A 126 -9.25 7.93 19.83
N LEU A 127 -10.07 7.07 19.23
CA LEU A 127 -11.08 7.39 18.24
C LEU A 127 -12.46 7.30 18.89
N TYR A 128 -13.29 8.31 18.67
CA TYR A 128 -14.66 8.38 19.18
C TYR A 128 -15.68 8.51 18.05
N ASP A 129 -16.85 7.91 18.23
CA ASP A 129 -18.08 8.23 17.51
C ASP A 129 -18.73 9.43 18.18
N VAL A 130 -18.84 10.55 17.44
CA VAL A 130 -19.38 11.79 17.98
C VAL A 130 -20.90 11.71 18.18
N GLY A 131 -21.60 11.01 17.29
CA GLY A 131 -23.06 10.85 17.37
C GLY A 131 -23.51 9.98 18.53
N GLN A 132 -22.71 8.98 18.89
CA GLN A 132 -23.01 8.05 19.98
C GLN A 132 -22.32 8.42 21.31
N ASN A 133 -21.44 9.43 21.32
CA ASN A 133 -20.61 9.82 22.45
C ASN A 133 -19.77 8.64 23.02
N MET A 134 -19.30 7.76 22.13
CA MET A 134 -18.64 6.52 22.50
C MET A 134 -17.24 6.40 21.89
N GLN A 135 -16.34 5.76 22.64
CA GLN A 135 -15.04 5.36 22.12
C GLN A 135 -15.20 4.15 21.16
N ILE A 136 -14.64 4.27 19.95
CA ILE A 136 -14.56 3.20 18.96
C ILE A 136 -13.33 2.33 19.19
N GLY A 137 -12.18 2.97 19.44
CA GLY A 137 -10.91 2.30 19.64
C GLY A 137 -9.84 3.24 20.18
N GLY A 138 -8.64 2.71 20.43
CA GLY A 138 -7.54 3.51 20.90
C GLY A 138 -6.25 2.70 20.98
N GLU A 139 -5.12 3.43 21.00
CA GLU A 139 -3.78 2.86 21.03
C GLU A 139 -2.89 3.61 22.00
N ARG A 140 -1.86 2.91 22.48
CA ARG A 140 -0.78 3.50 23.28
C ARG A 140 0.57 3.16 22.65
N TYR A 141 1.36 4.19 22.41
CA TYR A 141 2.69 4.07 21.83
C TYR A 141 3.73 4.63 22.80
N THR A 142 4.92 4.02 22.80
CA THR A 142 6.09 4.53 23.52
C THR A 142 7.30 4.52 22.60
N GLY A 143 8.16 5.53 22.73
CA GLY A 143 9.39 5.59 21.91
C GLY A 143 10.03 6.97 21.95
N SER A 144 11.10 7.14 21.19
CA SER A 144 11.78 8.44 21.08
C SER A 144 10.94 9.44 20.26
N PRO A 145 11.17 10.77 20.43
CA PRO A 145 10.42 11.81 19.74
C PRO A 145 10.41 11.69 18.20
N GLU A 146 11.48 11.14 17.62
CA GLU A 146 11.62 10.93 16.17
C GLU A 146 10.60 9.92 15.62
N LEU A 147 10.05 9.05 16.48
CA LEU A 147 9.06 8.04 16.11
C LEU A 147 7.63 8.58 16.06
N VAL A 148 7.37 9.81 16.51
CA VAL A 148 6.02 10.42 16.51
C VAL A 148 5.34 10.36 15.14
N PRO A 149 6.00 10.67 14.00
CA PRO A 149 5.37 10.53 12.70
C PRO A 149 4.95 9.08 12.39
N ARG A 150 5.77 8.10 12.78
CA ARG A 150 5.45 6.68 12.60
C ARG A 150 4.28 6.24 13.49
N MET A 151 4.24 6.68 14.74
CA MET A 151 3.11 6.42 15.66
C MET A 151 1.79 6.95 15.08
N ALA A 152 1.80 8.15 14.49
CA ALA A 152 0.64 8.73 13.84
C ALA A 152 0.17 7.92 12.61
N ARG A 153 1.10 7.43 11.77
CA ARG A 153 0.79 6.57 10.62
C ARG A 153 0.20 5.22 11.07
N ARG A 154 0.77 4.60 12.10
CA ARG A 154 0.22 3.37 12.70
C ARG A 154 -1.18 3.58 13.25
N PHE A 155 -1.45 4.74 13.84
CA PHE A 155 -2.81 5.04 14.29
C PHE A 155 -3.77 5.33 13.12
N ALA A 156 -3.29 5.94 12.03
CA ALA A 156 -4.08 6.05 10.79
C ALA A 156 -4.48 4.67 10.24
N ASP A 157 -3.55 3.69 10.27
CA ASP A 157 -3.83 2.30 9.89
C ASP A 157 -4.90 1.67 10.79
N LYS A 158 -4.84 1.92 12.09
CA LYS A 158 -5.84 1.45 13.05
C LYS A 158 -7.20 2.12 12.87
N ILE A 159 -7.25 3.40 12.56
CA ILE A 159 -8.50 4.09 12.21
C ILE A 159 -9.16 3.43 11.00
N MET A 160 -8.37 3.10 9.96
CA MET A 160 -8.88 2.35 8.81
C MET A 160 -9.43 1.00 9.25
N GLU A 161 -8.73 0.25 10.09
CA GLU A 161 -9.17 -1.05 10.59
C GLU A 161 -10.46 -0.95 11.40
N TYR A 162 -10.56 -0.01 12.35
CA TYR A 162 -11.77 0.19 13.16
C TYR A 162 -13.00 0.53 12.31
N LEU A 163 -12.82 1.27 11.21
CA LEU A 163 -13.93 1.78 10.42
C LEU A 163 -14.22 0.97 9.15
N THR A 164 -13.27 0.17 8.66
CA THR A 164 -13.40 -0.62 7.42
C THR A 164 -13.20 -2.11 7.61
N GLY A 165 -12.70 -2.55 8.77
CA GLY A 165 -12.36 -3.94 9.04
C GLY A 165 -10.99 -4.38 8.50
N GLU A 166 -10.26 -3.52 7.80
CA GLU A 166 -8.95 -3.83 7.23
C GLU A 166 -7.92 -2.76 7.60
N LEU A 167 -6.75 -3.21 8.06
CA LEU A 167 -5.63 -2.33 8.43
C LEU A 167 -5.18 -1.48 7.24
N GLY A 168 -4.89 -0.20 7.48
CA GLY A 168 -4.43 0.74 6.45
C GLY A 168 -3.00 0.47 5.95
N PRO A 169 -2.52 1.23 4.94
CA PRO A 169 -1.19 1.06 4.35
C PRO A 169 -0.16 2.11 4.80
N PHE A 170 -0.45 2.95 5.81
CA PHE A 170 0.32 4.18 6.06
C PHE A 170 1.65 3.94 6.78
N ASP A 171 1.79 2.89 7.62
CA ASP A 171 3.10 2.49 8.18
C ASP A 171 3.89 1.66 7.16
N SER A 172 4.14 2.27 6.00
CA SER A 172 4.93 1.73 4.91
C SER A 172 5.69 2.85 4.20
N ARG A 173 6.50 2.50 3.18
CA ARG A 173 7.35 3.43 2.45
C ARG A 173 7.23 3.24 0.94
N ILE A 174 7.64 4.24 0.19
CA ILE A 174 7.74 4.20 -1.27
C ILE A 174 9.20 4.43 -1.65
N ALA A 175 9.80 3.47 -2.35
CA ALA A 175 11.10 3.64 -3.01
C ALA A 175 10.86 4.12 -4.44
N PHE A 176 11.73 4.97 -4.96
CA PHE A 176 11.61 5.50 -6.32
C PHE A 176 12.96 5.96 -6.86
N ALA A 177 13.08 6.06 -8.18
CA ALA A 177 14.23 6.65 -8.85
C ALA A 177 13.98 8.14 -9.10
N SER A 178 14.89 9.00 -8.68
CA SER A 178 14.75 10.45 -8.78
C SER A 178 15.97 11.11 -9.44
N ARG A 179 15.72 12.02 -10.37
CA ARG A 179 16.73 12.90 -10.94
C ARG A 179 16.57 14.31 -10.34
N ARG A 180 17.51 14.71 -9.49
CA ARG A 180 17.50 16.01 -8.81
C ARG A 180 18.59 16.96 -9.32
N GLY A 181 18.81 16.93 -10.62
CA GLY A 181 19.86 17.68 -11.32
C GLY A 181 20.87 16.75 -12.01
N GLY A 182 21.48 17.21 -13.11
CA GLY A 182 22.42 16.42 -13.88
C GLY A 182 21.82 15.21 -14.61
N ARG A 183 22.66 14.20 -14.88
CA ARG A 183 22.27 12.97 -15.60
C ARG A 183 22.01 11.78 -14.66
N ALA A 184 22.45 11.84 -13.42
CA ALA A 184 22.29 10.77 -12.45
C ALA A 184 20.83 10.62 -11.99
N LYS A 185 20.41 9.38 -11.78
CA LYS A 185 19.18 9.04 -11.07
C LYS A 185 19.55 8.26 -9.82
N GLU A 186 19.12 8.71 -8.66
CA GLU A 186 19.38 8.04 -7.38
C GLU A 186 18.10 7.37 -6.86
N ILE A 187 18.28 6.29 -6.10
CA ILE A 187 17.16 5.65 -5.38
C ILE A 187 16.93 6.41 -4.09
N LEU A 188 15.70 6.86 -3.92
CA LEU A 188 15.19 7.51 -2.72
C LEU A 188 14.07 6.68 -2.12
N VAL A 189 13.84 6.90 -0.82
CA VAL A 189 12.73 6.33 -0.07
C VAL A 189 12.01 7.47 0.65
N MET A 190 10.69 7.43 0.63
CA MET A 190 9.85 8.36 1.40
C MET A 190 8.76 7.59 2.14
N SER A 191 8.14 8.20 3.16
CA SER A 191 6.89 7.71 3.71
C SER A 191 5.74 7.91 2.72
N VAL A 192 4.65 7.15 2.90
CA VAL A 192 3.49 7.14 1.97
C VAL A 192 2.90 8.54 1.76
N ASP A 193 2.98 9.40 2.76
CA ASP A 193 2.48 10.77 2.72
C ASP A 193 3.43 11.78 2.03
N GLY A 194 4.50 11.29 1.37
CA GLY A 194 5.45 12.11 0.61
C GLY A 194 6.54 12.80 1.45
N TYR A 195 6.61 12.50 2.75
CA TYR A 195 7.59 13.08 3.66
C TYR A 195 8.69 12.09 4.05
N ASP A 196 9.57 12.49 4.98
CA ASP A 196 10.67 11.69 5.52
C ASP A 196 11.54 11.07 4.41
N VAL A 197 11.89 11.91 3.41
CA VAL A 197 12.66 11.47 2.24
C VAL A 197 14.10 11.15 2.64
N MET A 198 14.52 9.93 2.31
CA MET A 198 15.88 9.41 2.56
C MET A 198 16.53 9.00 1.25
N THR A 199 17.79 9.37 1.04
CA THR A 199 18.60 8.93 -0.09
C THR A 199 19.19 7.55 0.21
N VAL A 200 18.95 6.57 -0.65
CA VAL A 200 19.49 5.19 -0.55
C VAL A 200 20.79 5.06 -1.32
N THR A 201 20.86 5.65 -2.52
CA THR A 201 22.08 5.66 -3.34
C THR A 201 22.59 7.07 -3.56
N ASN A 202 23.92 7.23 -3.61
CA ASN A 202 24.59 8.48 -3.94
C ASN A 202 25.86 8.18 -4.74
N ASN A 203 25.69 7.43 -5.84
CA ASN A 203 26.81 6.95 -6.66
C ASN A 203 26.97 7.73 -7.97
N ARG A 204 26.17 8.78 -8.18
CA ARG A 204 26.21 9.71 -9.33
C ARG A 204 26.07 9.02 -10.68
N THR A 205 25.36 7.90 -10.72
CA THR A 205 25.06 7.17 -11.96
C THR A 205 23.55 6.97 -12.12
N ILE A 206 23.14 6.17 -13.10
CA ILE A 206 21.74 5.85 -13.32
C ILE A 206 21.37 4.62 -12.48
N ASN A 207 20.42 4.78 -11.58
CA ASN A 207 19.81 3.73 -10.79
C ASN A 207 18.31 3.66 -11.12
N LEU A 208 17.76 2.47 -11.37
CA LEU A 208 16.42 2.25 -11.90
C LEU A 208 15.70 1.10 -11.18
N ALA A 209 14.36 1.08 -11.34
CA ALA A 209 13.49 -0.03 -10.99
C ALA A 209 13.70 -0.60 -9.57
N PRO A 210 13.60 0.24 -8.51
CA PRO A 210 13.72 -0.25 -7.14
C PRO A 210 12.60 -1.27 -6.83
N SER A 211 12.91 -2.23 -5.97
CA SER A 211 11.98 -3.26 -5.51
C SER A 211 12.31 -3.68 -4.08
N TRP A 212 11.33 -3.59 -3.19
CA TRP A 212 11.50 -3.93 -1.79
C TRP A 212 11.65 -5.44 -1.56
N SER A 213 12.45 -5.80 -0.56
CA SER A 213 12.42 -7.13 0.03
C SER A 213 11.13 -7.35 0.84
N PRO A 214 10.67 -8.62 1.02
CA PRO A 214 9.44 -8.92 1.76
C PRO A 214 9.44 -8.47 3.22
N ASP A 215 10.62 -8.32 3.84
CA ASP A 215 10.82 -7.82 5.20
C ASP A 215 10.97 -6.29 5.29
N ALA A 216 10.84 -5.58 4.17
CA ALA A 216 11.07 -4.14 4.06
C ALA A 216 12.46 -3.65 4.50
N GLY A 217 13.43 -4.57 4.67
CA GLY A 217 14.79 -4.27 5.16
C GLY A 217 15.79 -3.90 4.07
N SER A 218 15.47 -4.17 2.79
CA SER A 218 16.37 -3.88 1.67
C SER A 218 15.62 -3.60 0.36
N ILE A 219 16.34 -3.01 -0.60
CA ILE A 219 15.85 -2.68 -1.93
C ILE A 219 16.78 -3.29 -2.98
N LEU A 220 16.21 -4.05 -3.93
CA LEU A 220 16.86 -4.37 -5.19
C LEU A 220 16.74 -3.20 -6.16
N PHE A 221 17.74 -2.95 -6.96
CA PHE A 221 17.70 -1.96 -8.03
C PHE A 221 18.72 -2.29 -9.12
N THR A 222 18.45 -1.82 -10.32
CA THR A 222 19.42 -1.86 -11.43
C THR A 222 20.30 -0.63 -11.37
N SER A 223 21.62 -0.80 -11.45
CA SER A 223 22.58 0.30 -11.46
C SER A 223 23.61 0.15 -12.57
N PHE A 224 24.04 1.30 -13.12
CA PHE A 224 25.10 1.40 -14.11
C PHE A 224 26.45 1.81 -13.51
N MET A 225 26.65 1.65 -12.18
CA MET A 225 27.88 2.12 -11.52
C MET A 225 29.16 1.41 -12.01
N ASP A 226 29.06 0.22 -12.57
CA ASP A 226 30.18 -0.54 -13.16
C ASP A 226 30.19 -0.47 -14.70
N GLY A 227 29.48 0.50 -15.30
CA GLY A 227 29.41 0.68 -16.76
C GLY A 227 28.30 -0.14 -17.42
N ASN A 228 27.89 -1.27 -16.87
CA ASN A 228 26.81 -2.14 -17.38
C ASN A 228 25.64 -2.17 -16.40
N ALA A 229 24.43 -2.37 -16.93
CA ALA A 229 23.26 -2.59 -16.10
C ALA A 229 23.43 -3.87 -15.26
N SER A 230 23.55 -3.73 -13.96
CA SER A 230 23.72 -4.84 -13.02
C SER A 230 22.73 -4.74 -11.87
N LEU A 231 22.35 -5.89 -11.29
CA LEU A 231 21.45 -5.93 -10.14
C LEU A 231 22.24 -5.70 -8.85
N TYR A 232 21.75 -4.77 -8.03
CA TYR A 232 22.27 -4.44 -6.72
C TYR A 232 21.20 -4.59 -5.64
N ARG A 233 21.64 -4.79 -4.39
CA ARG A 233 20.84 -4.70 -3.19
C ARG A 233 21.41 -3.63 -2.27
N ALA A 234 20.58 -2.75 -1.75
CA ALA A 234 20.91 -1.80 -0.69
C ALA A 234 20.07 -2.05 0.55
N ASP A 235 20.67 -1.92 1.75
CA ASP A 235 19.93 -1.94 3.01
C ASP A 235 19.11 -0.66 3.20
N VAL A 236 18.00 -0.74 3.96
CA VAL A 236 17.19 0.41 4.35
C VAL A 236 16.92 0.36 5.86
N PRO A 237 17.47 1.30 6.67
CA PRO A 237 18.26 2.48 6.26
C PRO A 237 19.60 2.09 5.61
N PRO A 238 20.17 2.99 4.77
CA PRO A 238 21.39 2.65 4.03
C PRO A 238 22.57 2.31 4.97
N ARG A 239 23.09 1.10 4.82
CA ARG A 239 24.30 0.63 5.53
C ARG A 239 25.30 0.00 4.57
N SER A 240 24.78 -0.72 3.57
CA SER A 240 25.58 -1.40 2.57
C SER A 240 24.90 -1.37 1.21
N VAL A 241 25.71 -1.45 0.15
CA VAL A 241 25.27 -1.70 -1.22
C VAL A 241 26.08 -2.87 -1.75
N GLN A 242 25.39 -3.93 -2.19
CA GLN A 242 26.00 -5.17 -2.68
C GLN A 242 25.57 -5.43 -4.12
N LYS A 243 26.55 -5.72 -4.98
CA LYS A 243 26.28 -6.26 -6.31
C LYS A 243 25.83 -7.71 -6.24
N LEU A 244 24.69 -8.04 -6.81
CA LEU A 244 24.15 -9.41 -6.83
C LEU A 244 24.38 -10.12 -8.16
N SER A 245 24.16 -9.46 -9.29
CA SER A 245 24.29 -10.07 -10.61
C SER A 245 24.94 -9.10 -11.60
N SER A 246 25.81 -9.66 -12.45
CA SER A 246 26.51 -8.93 -13.51
C SER A 246 26.62 -9.81 -14.76
N SER A 247 25.52 -10.40 -15.23
CA SER A 247 25.50 -11.06 -16.53
C SER A 247 25.85 -10.07 -17.64
N HIS A 248 26.52 -10.51 -18.70
CA HIS A 248 26.71 -9.70 -19.89
C HIS A 248 25.33 -9.31 -20.44
N GLY A 249 25.13 -8.04 -20.79
CA GLY A 249 23.86 -7.49 -21.23
C GLY A 249 23.05 -6.83 -20.11
N LEU A 250 21.79 -6.53 -20.38
CA LEU A 250 20.91 -5.82 -19.45
C LEU A 250 20.40 -6.75 -18.35
N ASN A 251 20.53 -6.30 -17.09
CA ASN A 251 19.94 -6.94 -15.91
C ASN A 251 18.88 -6.00 -15.35
N LEU A 252 17.61 -6.22 -15.67
CA LEU A 252 16.54 -5.28 -15.36
C LEU A 252 15.48 -5.86 -14.44
N GLY A 253 15.04 -5.04 -13.47
CA GLY A 253 13.79 -5.25 -12.75
C GLY A 253 13.72 -6.47 -11.85
N GLY A 254 14.72 -6.74 -11.02
CA GLY A 254 14.68 -7.83 -10.04
C GLY A 254 13.52 -7.70 -9.06
N ARG A 255 12.79 -8.79 -8.82
CA ARG A 255 11.64 -8.88 -7.89
C ARG A 255 11.79 -10.07 -6.95
N TRP A 256 11.78 -9.83 -5.64
CA TRP A 256 11.77 -10.89 -4.64
C TRP A 256 10.51 -11.73 -4.71
N SER A 257 10.64 -13.04 -4.55
CA SER A 257 9.49 -13.89 -4.20
C SER A 257 8.92 -13.50 -2.83
N PRO A 258 7.62 -13.73 -2.56
CA PRO A 258 7.01 -13.36 -1.27
C PRO A 258 7.67 -14.00 -0.05
N ASP A 259 8.28 -15.18 -0.21
CA ASP A 259 9.02 -15.90 0.86
C ASP A 259 10.49 -15.45 0.99
N GLY A 260 10.95 -14.52 0.15
CA GLY A 260 12.32 -13.97 0.18
C GLY A 260 13.43 -14.92 -0.29
N LYS A 261 13.09 -16.08 -0.86
CA LYS A 261 14.11 -17.06 -1.27
C LYS A 261 14.66 -16.83 -2.66
N TRP A 262 13.81 -16.28 -3.55
CA TRP A 262 14.12 -16.17 -4.96
C TRP A 262 14.01 -14.72 -5.44
N ILE A 263 14.75 -14.41 -6.51
CA ILE A 263 14.64 -13.16 -7.26
C ILE A 263 14.32 -13.52 -8.70
N ALA A 264 13.15 -13.09 -9.21
CA ALA A 264 12.84 -13.14 -10.62
C ALA A 264 13.41 -11.89 -11.30
N ILE A 265 14.09 -12.06 -12.43
CA ILE A 265 14.78 -10.96 -13.13
C ILE A 265 14.77 -11.21 -14.65
N SER A 266 14.84 -10.13 -15.41
CA SER A 266 15.10 -10.18 -16.86
C SER A 266 16.60 -10.06 -17.12
N LEU A 267 17.18 -11.04 -17.80
CA LEU A 267 18.59 -11.03 -18.20
C LEU A 267 18.69 -11.11 -19.73
N GLU A 268 19.48 -10.21 -20.31
CA GLU A 268 19.80 -10.26 -21.73
C GLU A 268 20.96 -11.25 -21.96
N ARG A 269 20.75 -12.21 -22.86
CA ARG A 269 21.75 -13.16 -23.31
C ARG A 269 21.65 -13.36 -24.82
N GLY A 270 22.77 -13.17 -25.54
CA GLY A 270 22.79 -13.41 -26.99
C GLY A 270 21.87 -12.49 -27.81
N GLY A 271 21.56 -11.28 -27.30
CA GLY A 271 20.69 -10.31 -27.96
C GLY A 271 19.19 -10.50 -27.68
N ASN A 272 18.82 -11.46 -26.80
CA ASN A 272 17.45 -11.67 -26.34
C ASN A 272 17.32 -11.52 -24.83
N SER A 273 16.15 -11.10 -24.34
CA SER A 273 15.84 -10.95 -22.93
C SER A 273 14.89 -12.04 -22.47
N ASP A 274 15.35 -12.85 -21.52
CA ASP A 274 14.61 -13.94 -20.89
C ASP A 274 14.49 -13.76 -19.37
N LEU A 275 13.54 -14.49 -18.76
CA LEU A 275 13.33 -14.50 -17.33
C LEU A 275 14.15 -15.60 -16.66
N PHE A 276 14.75 -15.23 -15.54
CA PHE A 276 15.57 -16.12 -14.71
C PHE A 276 15.17 -16.03 -13.25
N LEU A 277 15.41 -17.12 -12.51
CA LEU A 277 15.41 -17.14 -11.05
C LEU A 277 16.84 -17.08 -10.54
N LEU A 278 17.08 -16.17 -9.62
CA LEU A 278 18.30 -16.10 -8.82
C LEU A 278 17.98 -16.51 -7.38
N ASP A 279 18.98 -17.02 -6.66
CA ASP A 279 18.93 -17.10 -5.20
C ASP A 279 19.21 -15.72 -4.55
N GLY A 280 19.06 -15.62 -3.22
CA GLY A 280 19.32 -14.38 -2.48
C GLY A 280 20.75 -13.85 -2.55
N SER A 281 21.71 -14.66 -3.05
CA SER A 281 23.08 -14.23 -3.32
C SER A 281 23.31 -13.74 -4.75
N GLY A 282 22.28 -13.79 -5.60
CA GLY A 282 22.34 -13.37 -7.00
C GLY A 282 22.83 -14.44 -7.98
N ARG A 283 22.97 -15.70 -7.55
CA ARG A 283 23.35 -16.82 -8.44
C ARG A 283 22.13 -17.30 -9.22
N VAL A 284 22.33 -17.48 -10.54
CA VAL A 284 21.30 -18.06 -11.43
C VAL A 284 21.02 -19.50 -11.04
N GLN A 285 19.78 -19.79 -10.70
CA GLN A 285 19.31 -21.14 -10.34
C GLN A 285 18.52 -21.78 -11.49
N ARG A 286 17.75 -20.98 -12.24
CA ARG A 286 16.90 -21.50 -13.31
C ARG A 286 16.64 -20.41 -14.36
N GLN A 287 16.58 -20.82 -15.62
CA GLN A 287 15.97 -20.05 -16.71
C GLN A 287 14.49 -20.41 -16.77
N LEU A 288 13.60 -19.41 -16.77
CA LEU A 288 12.14 -19.61 -16.81
C LEU A 288 11.55 -19.54 -18.19
N THR A 289 12.11 -18.68 -19.04
CA THR A 289 11.69 -18.54 -20.44
C THR A 289 12.90 -18.69 -21.35
N ASN A 290 12.66 -19.18 -22.57
CA ASN A 290 13.65 -19.31 -23.64
C ASN A 290 12.94 -19.18 -24.98
N GLY A 291 13.54 -18.52 -25.94
CA GLY A 291 12.92 -18.31 -27.25
C GLY A 291 13.55 -17.13 -27.96
N ALA A 292 12.90 -16.70 -29.04
CA ALA A 292 13.28 -15.48 -29.77
C ALA A 292 12.51 -14.23 -29.28
N GLU A 293 11.56 -14.44 -28.39
CA GLU A 293 10.69 -13.39 -27.84
C GLU A 293 11.38 -12.65 -26.71
N ILE A 294 11.02 -11.37 -26.53
CA ILE A 294 11.45 -10.57 -25.41
C ILE A 294 10.51 -10.83 -24.22
N ASP A 295 11.04 -11.42 -23.16
CA ASP A 295 10.33 -11.70 -21.90
C ASP A 295 10.93 -10.87 -20.77
N VAL A 296 10.15 -9.91 -20.19
CA VAL A 296 10.67 -8.91 -19.25
C VAL A 296 9.65 -8.57 -18.16
N SER A 297 10.09 -7.75 -17.18
CA SER A 297 9.26 -7.15 -16.13
C SER A 297 8.46 -8.18 -15.30
N PRO A 298 9.13 -9.17 -14.68
CA PRO A 298 8.45 -10.16 -13.86
C PRO A 298 7.85 -9.54 -12.58
N THR A 299 6.71 -10.08 -12.12
CA THR A 299 6.12 -9.81 -10.80
C THR A 299 5.49 -11.09 -10.26
N TRP A 300 5.62 -11.33 -8.94
CA TRP A 300 5.13 -12.54 -8.31
C TRP A 300 3.67 -12.42 -7.89
N SER A 301 2.94 -13.53 -7.95
CA SER A 301 1.68 -13.67 -7.20
C SER A 301 1.96 -13.67 -5.70
N PRO A 302 1.03 -13.18 -4.85
CA PRO A 302 1.25 -13.08 -3.41
C PRO A 302 1.46 -14.43 -2.72
N ASP A 303 1.00 -15.54 -3.31
CA ASP A 303 1.24 -16.91 -2.83
C ASP A 303 2.55 -17.53 -3.35
N GLY A 304 3.29 -16.81 -4.20
CA GLY A 304 4.57 -17.26 -4.77
C GLY A 304 4.47 -18.37 -5.81
N ARG A 305 3.25 -18.75 -6.24
CA ARG A 305 3.04 -19.87 -7.16
C ARG A 305 3.10 -19.50 -8.64
N GLN A 306 2.90 -18.21 -8.93
CA GLN A 306 2.86 -17.72 -10.31
C GLN A 306 3.72 -16.45 -10.47
N ILE A 307 4.10 -16.19 -11.72
CA ILE A 307 4.79 -14.98 -12.15
C ILE A 307 4.01 -14.37 -13.32
N ALA A 308 3.63 -13.09 -13.19
CA ALA A 308 3.17 -12.29 -14.31
C ALA A 308 4.38 -11.59 -14.95
N PHE A 309 4.36 -11.43 -16.26
CA PHE A 309 5.48 -10.87 -17.02
C PHE A 309 5.01 -10.30 -18.36
N VAL A 310 5.85 -9.53 -19.00
CA VAL A 310 5.62 -9.00 -20.35
C VAL A 310 6.30 -9.93 -21.35
N SER A 311 5.58 -10.28 -22.43
CA SER A 311 6.13 -11.07 -23.52
C SER A 311 5.74 -10.50 -24.89
N SER A 312 6.67 -10.53 -25.84
CA SER A 312 6.44 -10.16 -27.24
C SER A 312 6.00 -11.33 -28.14
N ARG A 313 5.74 -12.52 -27.60
CA ARG A 313 5.45 -13.77 -28.35
C ARG A 313 4.23 -13.72 -29.27
N THR A 314 3.36 -12.73 -29.11
CA THR A 314 2.23 -12.49 -30.02
C THR A 314 2.43 -11.26 -30.91
N GLY A 315 3.69 -10.85 -31.11
CA GLY A 315 4.11 -9.75 -31.99
C GLY A 315 4.26 -8.40 -31.28
N THR A 316 3.45 -8.11 -30.27
CA THR A 316 3.51 -6.89 -29.46
C THR A 316 3.58 -7.22 -27.97
N PRO A 317 4.15 -6.34 -27.12
CA PRO A 317 4.23 -6.56 -25.67
C PRO A 317 2.85 -6.75 -25.05
N GLN A 318 2.65 -7.87 -24.36
CA GLN A 318 1.43 -8.21 -23.66
C GLN A 318 1.76 -8.84 -22.30
N VAL A 319 0.85 -8.77 -21.35
CA VAL A 319 1.03 -9.40 -20.05
C VAL A 319 0.61 -10.87 -20.11
N TYR A 320 1.50 -11.72 -19.61
CA TYR A 320 1.33 -13.17 -19.49
C TYR A 320 1.44 -13.57 -18.01
N VAL A 321 0.92 -14.74 -17.67
CA VAL A 321 1.11 -15.41 -16.37
C VAL A 321 1.60 -16.83 -16.65
N MET A 322 2.57 -17.28 -15.87
CA MET A 322 3.11 -18.66 -15.87
C MET A 322 3.26 -19.18 -14.45
N GLY A 323 3.46 -20.49 -14.29
CA GLY A 323 3.90 -21.07 -13.03
C GLY A 323 5.25 -20.49 -12.58
N ALA A 324 5.51 -20.48 -11.29
CA ALA A 324 6.80 -20.02 -10.73
C ALA A 324 8.00 -20.86 -11.20
N ASP A 325 7.73 -22.05 -11.74
CA ASP A 325 8.70 -22.95 -12.38
C ASP A 325 8.93 -22.69 -13.87
N GLY A 326 8.23 -21.70 -14.46
CA GLY A 326 8.23 -21.38 -15.89
C GLY A 326 7.17 -22.12 -16.73
N SER A 327 6.34 -22.96 -16.09
CA SER A 327 5.36 -23.78 -16.80
C SER A 327 4.14 -23.00 -17.27
N SER A 328 3.50 -23.46 -18.35
CA SER A 328 2.18 -23.06 -18.82
C SER A 328 1.97 -21.53 -18.98
N PRO A 329 2.82 -20.82 -19.73
CA PRO A 329 2.64 -19.39 -19.95
C PRO A 329 1.35 -19.14 -20.75
N ARG A 330 0.50 -18.24 -20.24
CA ARG A 330 -0.76 -17.84 -20.88
C ARG A 330 -0.91 -16.32 -20.90
N ARG A 331 -1.38 -15.76 -22.00
CA ARG A 331 -1.70 -14.34 -22.13
C ARG A 331 -2.92 -13.98 -21.27
N ILE A 332 -2.90 -12.82 -20.63
CA ILE A 332 -4.01 -12.31 -19.80
C ILE A 332 -4.51 -10.93 -20.24
N THR A 333 -3.77 -10.18 -21.07
CA THR A 333 -4.22 -8.90 -21.64
C THR A 333 -4.62 -9.06 -23.08
N PHE A 334 -5.85 -8.65 -23.44
CA PHE A 334 -6.42 -8.78 -24.79
C PHE A 334 -6.89 -7.45 -25.37
N GLN A 335 -6.96 -6.39 -24.54
CA GLN A 335 -7.30 -5.03 -24.98
C GLN A 335 -6.00 -4.24 -25.20
N GLY A 336 -6.01 -3.37 -26.22
CA GLY A 336 -4.84 -2.58 -26.60
C GLY A 336 -3.73 -3.38 -27.30
N GLY A 337 -2.90 -2.67 -28.05
CA GLY A 337 -1.76 -3.24 -28.80
C GLY A 337 -0.45 -3.31 -28.02
N TYR A 338 -0.37 -2.72 -26.82
CA TYR A 338 0.86 -2.61 -26.02
C TYR A 338 0.51 -2.58 -24.55
N ASN A 339 0.89 -3.63 -23.81
CA ASN A 339 0.64 -3.76 -22.37
C ASN A 339 1.92 -4.19 -21.64
N THR A 340 2.35 -3.45 -20.63
CA THR A 340 3.65 -3.62 -19.96
C THR A 340 3.58 -3.32 -18.46
N SER A 341 4.71 -3.42 -17.74
CA SER A 341 4.89 -3.09 -16.32
C SER A 341 3.82 -3.70 -15.40
N PRO A 342 3.58 -5.03 -15.46
CA PRO A 342 2.61 -5.67 -14.58
C PRO A 342 3.03 -5.57 -13.12
N CYS A 343 2.05 -5.35 -12.23
CA CYS A 343 2.18 -5.44 -10.78
C CYS A 343 1.01 -6.23 -10.21
N TRP A 344 1.30 -7.28 -9.43
CA TRP A 344 0.27 -8.12 -8.83
C TRP A 344 -0.20 -7.52 -7.50
N SER A 345 -1.52 -7.46 -7.28
CA SER A 345 -2.12 -7.05 -6.01
C SER A 345 -1.75 -8.03 -4.89
N PRO A 346 -1.44 -7.56 -3.67
CA PRO A 346 -1.20 -8.44 -2.53
C PRO A 346 -2.43 -9.29 -2.13
N LYS A 347 -3.63 -8.91 -2.58
CA LYS A 347 -4.85 -9.71 -2.42
C LYS A 347 -4.98 -10.85 -3.45
N GLY A 348 -4.15 -10.84 -4.49
CA GLY A 348 -4.12 -11.89 -5.53
C GLY A 348 -5.24 -11.79 -6.58
N ASP A 349 -6.10 -10.82 -6.47
CA ASP A 349 -7.31 -10.66 -7.30
C ASP A 349 -7.14 -9.75 -8.52
N LEU A 350 -6.18 -8.80 -8.45
CA LEU A 350 -5.93 -7.80 -9.49
C LEU A 350 -4.49 -7.87 -10.00
N ILE A 351 -4.31 -7.56 -11.28
CA ILE A 351 -3.02 -7.15 -11.86
C ILE A 351 -3.18 -5.73 -12.38
N ALA A 352 -2.36 -4.79 -11.87
CA ALA A 352 -2.19 -3.48 -12.49
C ALA A 352 -1.16 -3.59 -13.62
N TYR A 353 -1.36 -2.84 -14.70
CA TYR A 353 -0.44 -2.81 -15.84
C TYR A 353 -0.52 -1.47 -16.56
N VAL A 354 0.46 -1.17 -17.40
CA VAL A 354 0.46 0.01 -18.27
C VAL A 354 0.00 -0.40 -19.66
N GLY A 355 -1.07 0.22 -20.14
CA GLY A 355 -1.55 0.08 -21.52
C GLY A 355 -1.32 1.36 -22.32
N ARG A 356 -1.13 1.21 -23.64
CA ARG A 356 -0.95 2.34 -24.56
C ARG A 356 -2.23 2.57 -25.38
N GLU A 357 -3.06 3.50 -24.89
CA GLU A 357 -4.21 4.06 -25.60
C GLU A 357 -4.16 5.58 -25.40
N GLN A 358 -3.96 6.37 -26.46
CA GLN A 358 -3.81 7.84 -26.38
C GLN A 358 -2.78 8.30 -25.32
N GLY A 359 -1.60 7.65 -25.26
CA GLY A 359 -0.59 7.78 -24.21
C GLY A 359 -0.54 6.55 -23.33
N PHE A 360 0.40 6.55 -22.37
CA PHE A 360 0.51 5.45 -21.40
C PHE A 360 -0.41 5.68 -20.22
N ASN A 361 -1.23 4.68 -19.89
CA ASN A 361 -2.16 4.74 -18.77
C ASN A 361 -2.09 3.46 -17.92
N VAL A 362 -2.38 3.61 -16.63
CA VAL A 362 -2.50 2.49 -15.70
C VAL A 362 -3.91 1.90 -15.80
N PHE A 363 -3.95 0.58 -15.94
CA PHE A 363 -5.17 -0.23 -15.93
C PHE A 363 -5.07 -1.28 -14.83
N THR A 364 -6.21 -1.77 -14.38
CA THR A 364 -6.30 -2.99 -13.54
C THR A 364 -7.10 -4.05 -14.27
N LEU A 365 -6.66 -5.30 -14.17
CA LEU A 365 -7.35 -6.50 -14.65
C LEU A 365 -7.76 -7.34 -13.44
N ASN A 366 -9.06 -7.60 -13.28
CA ASN A 366 -9.55 -8.55 -12.29
C ASN A 366 -9.39 -9.98 -12.84
N LEU A 367 -8.61 -10.80 -12.14
CA LEU A 367 -8.24 -12.15 -12.59
C LEU A 367 -9.40 -13.16 -12.50
N LYS A 368 -10.45 -12.87 -11.73
CA LYS A 368 -11.63 -13.74 -11.60
C LYS A 368 -12.70 -13.42 -12.64
N THR A 369 -12.93 -12.12 -12.91
CA THR A 369 -14.00 -11.66 -13.79
C THR A 369 -13.51 -11.27 -15.18
N ASN A 370 -12.19 -11.17 -15.39
CA ASN A 370 -11.55 -10.63 -16.60
C ASN A 370 -11.94 -9.17 -16.90
N GLN A 371 -12.51 -8.45 -15.93
CA GLN A 371 -12.87 -7.06 -16.11
C GLN A 371 -11.63 -6.17 -16.09
N VAL A 372 -11.49 -5.33 -17.09
CA VAL A 372 -10.44 -4.30 -17.19
C VAL A 372 -11.03 -2.95 -16.78
N ARG A 373 -10.28 -2.20 -15.97
CA ARG A 373 -10.63 -0.83 -15.59
C ARG A 373 -9.43 0.09 -15.84
N GLN A 374 -9.66 1.21 -16.52
CA GLN A 374 -8.68 2.28 -16.62
C GLN A 374 -8.67 3.09 -15.32
N ILE A 375 -7.48 3.26 -14.73
CA ILE A 375 -7.27 3.98 -13.46
C ILE A 375 -6.83 5.42 -13.71
N THR A 376 -6.03 5.66 -14.75
CA THR A 376 -5.44 6.98 -15.00
C THR A 376 -5.78 7.49 -16.40
N SER A 377 -5.75 8.82 -16.53
CA SER A 377 -5.86 9.54 -17.80
C SER A 377 -5.01 10.81 -17.75
N GLY A 378 -4.64 11.33 -18.92
CA GLY A 378 -3.85 12.56 -19.05
C GLY A 378 -2.37 12.37 -18.69
N GLY A 379 -1.47 12.81 -19.60
CA GLY A 379 -0.04 12.58 -19.52
C GLY A 379 0.33 11.11 -19.78
N ASN A 380 1.58 10.74 -19.49
CA ASN A 380 2.04 9.34 -19.45
C ASN A 380 2.04 8.89 -17.99
N ASN A 381 1.41 7.76 -17.72
CA ASN A 381 1.26 7.15 -16.39
C ASN A 381 1.87 5.76 -16.42
N GLU A 382 2.93 5.53 -15.64
CA GLU A 382 3.81 4.36 -15.78
C GLU A 382 4.17 3.77 -14.41
N ASP A 383 4.65 2.51 -14.44
CA ASP A 383 5.24 1.78 -13.32
C ASP A 383 4.33 1.71 -12.08
N PRO A 384 3.11 1.15 -12.17
CA PRO A 384 2.23 1.03 -11.02
C PRO A 384 2.78 0.06 -9.98
N SER A 385 2.59 0.39 -8.69
CA SER A 385 2.91 -0.47 -7.56
C SER A 385 1.78 -0.42 -6.53
N PHE A 386 1.26 -1.60 -6.12
CA PHE A 386 0.20 -1.68 -5.13
C PHE A 386 0.67 -1.36 -3.72
N SER A 387 -0.22 -0.76 -2.93
CA SER A 387 -0.10 -0.67 -1.47
C SER A 387 -0.19 -2.06 -0.82
N PRO A 388 0.37 -2.25 0.40
CA PRO A 388 0.37 -3.55 1.09
C PRO A 388 -1.03 -4.07 1.47
N ASP A 389 -2.06 -3.21 1.44
CA ASP A 389 -3.46 -3.57 1.63
C ASP A 389 -4.23 -3.78 0.32
N GLY A 390 -3.59 -3.51 -0.83
CA GLY A 390 -4.16 -3.67 -2.17
C GLY A 390 -5.25 -2.66 -2.54
N ARG A 391 -5.45 -1.59 -1.76
CA ARG A 391 -6.49 -0.57 -2.02
C ARG A 391 -6.01 0.59 -2.88
N TYR A 392 -4.70 0.80 -2.93
CA TYR A 392 -4.10 1.92 -3.65
C TYR A 392 -3.01 1.47 -4.60
N LEU A 393 -2.72 2.34 -5.56
CA LEU A 393 -1.60 2.26 -6.48
C LEU A 393 -0.77 3.54 -6.35
N VAL A 394 0.56 3.41 -6.31
CA VAL A 394 1.48 4.50 -6.61
C VAL A 394 2.01 4.31 -8.02
N PHE A 395 2.16 5.40 -8.77
CA PHE A 395 2.64 5.38 -10.15
C PHE A 395 3.36 6.68 -10.48
N SER A 396 4.18 6.70 -11.53
CA SER A 396 4.75 7.94 -12.06
C SER A 396 3.84 8.54 -13.13
N SER A 397 3.76 9.87 -13.18
CA SER A 397 2.91 10.59 -14.14
C SER A 397 3.57 11.87 -14.62
N THR A 398 3.44 12.15 -15.92
CA THR A 398 3.91 13.41 -16.53
C THR A 398 2.82 14.48 -16.63
N ARG A 399 1.64 14.27 -16.03
CA ARG A 399 0.48 15.18 -16.09
C ARG A 399 0.75 16.60 -15.56
N VAL A 400 1.80 16.76 -14.75
CA VAL A 400 2.27 18.06 -14.23
C VAL A 400 3.49 18.61 -14.98
N GLY A 401 3.73 18.14 -16.22
CA GLY A 401 4.81 18.60 -17.12
C GLY A 401 6.11 17.81 -17.01
N LYS A 402 6.39 17.17 -15.89
CA LYS A 402 7.54 16.29 -15.64
C LYS A 402 7.12 15.09 -14.78
N PRO A 403 7.91 14.00 -14.79
CA PRO A 403 7.58 12.84 -13.99
C PRO A 403 7.50 13.17 -12.49
N ALA A 404 6.35 12.90 -11.88
CA ALA A 404 6.11 13.00 -10.45
C ALA A 404 5.32 11.77 -9.99
N LEU A 405 5.39 11.43 -8.70
CA LEU A 405 4.64 10.30 -8.14
C LEU A 405 3.24 10.73 -7.74
N PHE A 406 2.31 9.88 -8.08
CA PHE A 406 0.88 10.00 -7.73
C PHE A 406 0.41 8.74 -7.02
N LEU A 407 -0.57 8.91 -6.15
CA LEU A 407 -1.36 7.85 -5.55
C LEU A 407 -2.75 7.85 -6.20
N ALA A 408 -3.28 6.68 -6.50
CA ALA A 408 -4.70 6.50 -6.82
C ALA A 408 -5.27 5.34 -6.01
N ASP A 409 -6.58 5.37 -5.77
CA ASP A 409 -7.29 4.16 -5.36
C ASP A 409 -7.48 3.21 -6.57
N THR A 410 -7.87 1.97 -6.32
CA THR A 410 -8.09 0.97 -7.37
C THR A 410 -9.35 1.21 -8.21
N THR A 411 -10.14 2.24 -7.91
CA THR A 411 -11.24 2.71 -8.76
C THR A 411 -10.82 3.82 -9.71
N GLY A 412 -9.74 4.54 -9.42
CA GLY A 412 -9.26 5.71 -10.15
C GLY A 412 -9.99 7.01 -9.81
N GLU A 413 -10.97 6.98 -8.89
CA GLU A 413 -11.78 8.14 -8.52
C GLU A 413 -11.05 9.11 -7.57
N HIS A 414 -10.15 8.58 -6.73
CA HIS A 414 -9.32 9.38 -5.84
C HIS A 414 -7.86 9.33 -6.30
N GLN A 415 -7.31 10.48 -6.71
CA GLN A 415 -5.92 10.61 -7.14
C GLN A 415 -5.25 11.81 -6.47
N VAL A 416 -4.05 11.62 -5.94
CA VAL A 416 -3.29 12.65 -5.21
C VAL A 416 -1.84 12.65 -5.67
N GLN A 417 -1.28 13.84 -5.90
CA GLN A 417 0.16 13.99 -6.14
C GLN A 417 0.94 13.81 -4.83
N LEU A 418 1.93 12.94 -4.83
CA LEU A 418 2.79 12.67 -3.67
C LEU A 418 4.08 13.48 -3.68
N THR A 419 4.73 13.65 -4.84
CA THR A 419 6.00 14.38 -4.94
C THR A 419 5.82 15.70 -5.67
N THR A 420 6.29 16.79 -5.02
CA THR A 420 6.25 18.17 -5.54
C THR A 420 7.64 18.78 -5.64
N SER A 421 8.68 18.05 -5.26
CA SER A 421 10.05 18.53 -5.03
C SER A 421 10.86 18.90 -6.29
N GLY A 422 10.26 18.80 -7.46
CA GLY A 422 10.90 19.28 -8.69
C GLY A 422 11.88 18.32 -9.35
N GLY A 423 12.07 17.11 -8.82
CA GLY A 423 12.81 16.02 -9.48
C GLY A 423 12.01 15.35 -10.61
N ASP A 424 12.69 14.52 -11.44
CA ASP A 424 12.03 13.54 -12.29
C ASP A 424 11.89 12.23 -11.50
N ASP A 425 10.75 12.05 -10.85
CA ASP A 425 10.48 10.90 -9.98
C ASP A 425 9.76 9.81 -10.75
N THR A 426 10.38 8.63 -10.83
CA THR A 426 9.92 7.50 -11.68
C THR A 426 10.06 6.17 -10.96
N SER A 427 9.44 5.12 -11.53
CA SER A 427 9.56 3.72 -11.11
C SER A 427 9.32 3.52 -9.60
N PRO A 428 8.18 3.96 -9.05
CA PRO A 428 7.90 3.76 -7.65
C PRO A 428 7.71 2.27 -7.31
N SER A 429 8.10 1.90 -6.10
CA SER A 429 7.86 0.59 -5.50
C SER A 429 7.36 0.79 -4.08
N TRP A 430 6.18 0.29 -3.79
CA TRP A 430 5.60 0.35 -2.44
C TRP A 430 6.14 -0.79 -1.59
N SER A 431 6.55 -0.50 -0.34
CA SER A 431 7.06 -1.51 0.58
C SER A 431 5.93 -2.37 1.18
N PRO A 432 6.23 -3.55 1.69
CA PRO A 432 5.41 -4.17 2.74
C PRO A 432 5.22 -3.20 3.92
N ARG A 433 4.29 -3.54 4.84
CA ARG A 433 4.22 -2.82 6.13
C ARG A 433 5.53 -2.95 6.88
N LEU A 434 5.91 -1.86 7.56
CA LEU A 434 7.14 -1.87 8.36
C LEU A 434 6.94 -2.75 9.61
N PRO A 435 7.94 -3.50 10.03
CA PRO A 435 7.88 -4.37 11.21
C PRO A 435 7.72 -3.62 12.53
#